data_4dc4d54c97ea9a413922cbc6c0478f8a
#
_entry.id   4dc4d54c97ea9a413922cbc6c0478f8a
#
_cell.length_a   1.000
_cell.length_b   1.000
_cell.length_c   1.000
_cell.angle_alpha   90.00
_cell.angle_beta   90.00
_cell.angle_gamma   90.00
#
_symmetry.space_group_name_H-M   'P 1'
#
loop_
_entity.id
_entity.type
_entity.pdbx_description
1 polymer ?
#
loop_
_entity_poly.entity_id
_entity_poly.type
_entity_poly.pdbx_seq_one_letter_code
_entity_poly.pdbx_strand_id
1 'polypeptide(L)'
;MSTRPFAARTAYQRNSVATAAPGQLLVMLFERLVLDCERGLRALIAQDVEAAHIQLVHAQAIVTELQSSLVVEGMPAGRELMALYGFLQRRLIQANVSHQPVAAKDALVVARDLCETWKQAAVLAAGSAS
;
A
#
# COMPACT_ATOMS: atom_id res chain seq x y z
N MET A 1 8.43 4.85 20.88
CA MET A 1 8.20 4.61 20.35
C MET A 1 7.51 3.90 19.96
N SER A 2 7.38 3.58 19.70
CA SER A 2 6.83 3.03 19.31
C SER A 2 6.15 2.52 19.03
N THR A 3 5.69 2.55 19.04
CA THR A 3 5.09 2.05 18.98
C THR A 3 4.55 1.43 18.67
N ARG A 4 4.62 1.32 19.29
CA ARG A 4 3.82 0.84 19.13
C ARG A 4 3.25 0.11 18.00
N PRO A 5 2.34 0.56 17.06
CA PRO A 5 1.95 -0.18 15.84
C PRO A 5 3.17 -0.67 15.06
N PHE A 6 4.23 0.13 15.03
CA PHE A 6 5.45 -0.26 14.33
C PHE A 6 6.08 -1.51 14.95
N ALA A 7 6.14 -1.58 16.28
CA ALA A 7 6.75 -2.73 16.95
C ALA A 7 5.94 -4.01 16.70
N ALA A 8 4.62 -3.91 16.78
CA ALA A 8 3.74 -5.05 16.50
C ALA A 8 3.88 -5.53 15.07
N ARG A 9 3.97 -4.61 14.13
CA ARG A 9 4.14 -4.95 12.73
C ARG A 9 5.49 -5.59 12.47
N THR A 10 6.54 -5.09 13.11
CA THR A 10 7.87 -5.67 12.97
C THR A 10 7.89 -7.12 13.46
N ALA A 11 7.22 -7.39 14.58
CA ALA A 11 7.11 -8.75 15.10
C ALA A 11 6.34 -9.64 14.12
N TYR A 12 5.24 -9.15 13.56
CA TYR A 12 4.48 -9.86 12.57
C TYR A 12 5.32 -10.16 11.33
N GLN A 13 6.07 -9.18 10.86
CA GLN A 13 6.94 -9.35 9.69
C GLN A 13 8.01 -10.40 9.94
N ARG A 14 8.60 -10.42 11.13
CA ARG A 14 9.60 -11.44 11.46
C ARG A 14 9.00 -12.83 11.47
N ASN A 15 7.81 -12.98 12.01
CA ASN A 15 7.12 -14.27 12.02
C ASN A 15 6.76 -14.69 10.59
N SER A 16 6.35 -13.73 9.77
CA SER A 16 5.95 -14.00 8.38
C SER A 16 7.15 -14.36 7.49
N VAL A 17 8.32 -13.82 7.79
CA VAL A 17 9.54 -14.12 7.02
C VAL A 17 9.88 -15.59 7.12
N ALA A 18 9.49 -16.27 8.20
CA ALA A 18 9.68 -17.72 8.31
C ALA A 18 8.87 -18.47 7.25
N THR A 19 7.80 -17.87 6.71
CA THR A 19 6.94 -18.51 5.73
C THR A 19 6.90 -17.81 4.39
N ALA A 20 7.40 -16.55 4.31
CA ALA A 20 7.41 -15.79 3.06
C ALA A 20 8.65 -14.89 3.03
N ALA A 21 9.27 -14.79 1.86
CA ALA A 21 10.40 -13.87 1.67
C ALA A 21 9.92 -12.43 1.88
N PRO A 22 10.81 -11.53 2.37
CA PRO A 22 10.42 -10.13 2.60
C PRO A 22 9.85 -9.44 1.37
N GLY A 23 10.42 -9.73 0.19
CA GLY A 23 9.90 -9.17 -1.05
C GLY A 23 8.49 -9.63 -1.36
N GLN A 24 8.18 -10.89 -1.06
CA GLN A 24 6.84 -11.42 -1.24
C GLN A 24 5.85 -10.78 -0.28
N LEU A 25 6.27 -10.53 0.95
CA LEU A 25 5.41 -9.88 1.93
C LEU A 25 5.03 -8.48 1.47
N LEU A 26 6.00 -7.74 0.93
CA LEU A 26 5.76 -6.41 0.40
C LEU A 26 4.80 -6.45 -0.80
N VAL A 27 4.97 -7.41 -1.70
CA VAL A 27 4.07 -7.61 -2.83
C VAL A 27 2.65 -7.88 -2.33
N MET A 28 2.50 -8.70 -1.30
CA MET A 28 1.18 -8.99 -0.72
C MET A 28 0.51 -7.73 -0.19
N LEU A 29 1.27 -6.82 0.44
CA LEU A 29 0.73 -5.54 0.89
C LEU A 29 0.24 -4.69 -0.28
N PHE A 30 1.03 -4.62 -1.36
CA PHE A 30 0.62 -3.87 -2.54
C PHE A 30 -0.59 -4.50 -3.23
N GLU A 31 -0.65 -5.82 -3.30
CA GLU A 31 -1.81 -6.50 -3.87
C GLU A 31 -3.08 -6.21 -3.07
N ARG A 32 -2.96 -6.19 -1.75
CA ARG A 32 -4.10 -5.84 -0.91
C ARG A 32 -4.50 -4.38 -1.07
N LEU A 33 -3.53 -3.49 -1.19
CA LEU A 33 -3.79 -2.07 -1.44
C LEU A 33 -4.57 -1.89 -2.75
N VAL A 34 -4.15 -2.56 -3.82
CA VAL A 34 -4.84 -2.52 -5.10
C VAL A 34 -6.29 -3.00 -4.93
N LEU A 35 -6.49 -4.11 -4.25
CA LEU A 35 -7.82 -4.68 -4.02
C LEU A 35 -8.71 -3.69 -3.25
N ASP A 36 -8.19 -3.09 -2.20
CA ASP A 36 -8.94 -2.12 -1.41
C ASP A 36 -9.33 -0.90 -2.25
N CYS A 37 -8.42 -0.42 -3.09
CA CYS A 37 -8.70 0.70 -3.99
C CYS A 37 -9.78 0.35 -5.01
N GLU A 38 -9.72 -0.86 -5.57
CA GLU A 38 -10.73 -1.33 -6.51
C GLU A 38 -12.11 -1.42 -5.87
N ARG A 39 -12.15 -1.99 -4.67
CA ARG A 39 -13.41 -2.14 -3.93
C ARG A 39 -13.96 -0.79 -3.51
N GLY A 40 -13.07 0.10 -3.05
CA GLY A 40 -13.47 1.46 -2.69
C GLY A 40 -14.04 2.22 -3.87
N LEU A 41 -13.38 2.13 -5.02
CA LEU A 41 -13.84 2.79 -6.24
C LEU A 41 -15.21 2.27 -6.65
N ARG A 42 -15.39 0.95 -6.68
CA ARG A 42 -16.68 0.36 -7.02
C ARG A 42 -17.80 0.81 -6.09
N ALA A 43 -17.49 0.86 -4.79
CA ALA A 43 -18.48 1.30 -3.81
C ALA A 43 -18.85 2.76 -4.01
N LEU A 44 -17.88 3.63 -4.33
CA LEU A 44 -18.17 5.03 -4.63
C LEU A 44 -19.04 5.18 -5.88
N ILE A 45 -18.75 4.42 -6.91
CA ILE A 45 -19.55 4.44 -8.14
C ILE A 45 -20.99 3.99 -7.85
N ALA A 46 -21.14 2.97 -6.99
CA ALA A 46 -22.44 2.46 -6.58
C ALA A 46 -23.11 3.35 -5.52
N GLN A 47 -22.43 4.41 -5.09
CA GLN A 47 -22.92 5.34 -4.05
C GLN A 47 -23.17 4.63 -2.72
N ASP A 48 -22.45 3.57 -2.46
CA ASP A 48 -22.46 2.86 -1.19
C ASP A 48 -21.36 3.46 -0.30
N VAL A 49 -21.72 4.54 0.41
CA VAL A 49 -20.76 5.34 1.16
C VAL A 49 -20.14 4.53 2.31
N GLU A 50 -20.93 3.70 2.95
CA GLU A 50 -20.42 2.90 4.07
C GLU A 50 -19.40 1.87 3.61
N ALA A 51 -19.70 1.14 2.55
CA ALA A 51 -18.76 0.18 1.99
C ALA A 51 -17.50 0.87 1.49
N ALA A 52 -17.65 2.03 0.86
CA ALA A 52 -16.51 2.81 0.38
C ALA A 52 -15.62 3.21 1.55
N HIS A 53 -16.20 3.70 2.63
CA HIS A 53 -15.45 4.13 3.81
C HIS A 53 -14.61 2.98 4.37
N ILE A 54 -15.19 1.80 4.51
CA ILE A 54 -14.48 0.64 5.04
C ILE A 54 -13.25 0.32 4.19
N GLN A 55 -13.40 0.27 2.87
CA GLN A 55 -12.31 -0.09 1.98
C GLN A 55 -11.24 1.01 1.92
N LEU A 56 -11.67 2.26 1.84
CA LEU A 56 -10.73 3.38 1.73
C LEU A 56 -9.94 3.60 3.01
N VAL A 57 -10.54 3.37 4.18
CA VAL A 57 -9.83 3.44 5.46
C VAL A 57 -8.80 2.31 5.55
N HIS A 58 -9.17 1.12 5.11
CA HIS A 58 -8.22 -0.01 5.09
C HIS A 58 -7.04 0.29 4.16
N ALA A 59 -7.31 0.86 2.99
CA ALA A 59 -6.26 1.25 2.05
C ALA A 59 -5.32 2.28 2.69
N GLN A 60 -5.87 3.27 3.40
CA GLN A 60 -5.07 4.28 4.10
C GLN A 60 -4.16 3.63 5.15
N ALA A 61 -4.66 2.63 5.86
CA ALA A 61 -3.85 1.91 6.85
C ALA A 61 -2.67 1.21 6.20
N ILE A 62 -2.87 0.61 5.03
CA ILE A 62 -1.78 -0.02 4.30
C ILE A 62 -0.73 1.01 3.89
N VAL A 63 -1.16 2.16 3.37
CA VAL A 63 -0.22 3.22 2.98
C VAL A 63 0.57 3.71 4.19
N THR A 64 -0.08 3.85 5.33
CA THR A 64 0.61 4.22 6.58
C THR A 64 1.68 3.20 6.94
N GLU A 65 1.38 1.91 6.78
CA GLU A 65 2.36 0.83 6.97
C GLU A 65 3.55 1.00 6.05
N LEU A 66 3.29 1.24 4.77
CA LEU A 66 4.35 1.41 3.77
C LEU A 66 5.22 2.61 4.10
N GLN A 67 4.60 3.73 4.49
CA GLN A 67 5.34 4.92 4.89
C GLN A 67 6.23 4.67 6.11
N SER A 68 5.68 3.97 7.09
CA SER A 68 6.40 3.70 8.34
C SER A 68 7.60 2.78 8.15
N SER A 69 7.53 1.88 7.19
CA SER A 69 8.59 0.90 6.97
C SER A 69 9.66 1.37 5.99
N LEU A 70 9.43 2.50 5.32
CA LEU A 70 10.37 3.00 4.31
C LEU A 70 11.53 3.69 4.99
N VAL A 71 12.75 3.24 4.67
CA VAL A 71 13.99 3.89 5.08
C VAL A 71 14.51 4.66 3.87
N VAL A 72 14.38 5.98 3.93
CA VAL A 72 14.74 6.85 2.80
C VAL A 72 16.25 6.99 2.64
N GLU A 73 16.96 7.05 3.75
CA GLU A 73 18.41 7.25 3.77
C GLU A 73 19.12 6.07 3.13
N GLY A 74 19.98 6.35 2.18
CA GLY A 74 20.72 5.32 1.49
C GLY A 74 19.93 4.57 0.42
N MET A 75 18.66 4.95 0.20
CA MET A 75 17.83 4.33 -0.83
C MET A 75 17.74 5.27 -2.03
N PRO A 76 18.22 4.86 -3.22
CA PRO A 76 18.26 5.77 -4.37
C PRO A 76 16.93 6.41 -4.73
N ALA A 77 15.82 5.67 -4.67
CA ALA A 77 14.50 6.18 -5.01
C ALA A 77 13.63 6.46 -3.80
N GLY A 78 14.23 6.56 -2.60
CA GLY A 78 13.47 6.66 -1.37
C GLY A 78 12.57 7.89 -1.29
N ARG A 79 13.07 9.04 -1.74
CA ARG A 79 12.31 10.29 -1.71
C ARG A 79 11.12 10.24 -2.68
N GLU A 80 11.36 9.73 -3.88
CA GLU A 80 10.31 9.59 -4.87
C GLU A 80 9.23 8.63 -4.39
N LEU A 81 9.64 7.53 -3.77
CA LEU A 81 8.70 6.55 -3.24
C LEU A 81 7.87 7.15 -2.10
N MET A 82 8.52 7.89 -1.20
CA MET A 82 7.79 8.56 -0.12
C MET A 82 6.80 9.58 -0.67
N ALA A 83 7.17 10.29 -1.74
CA ALA A 83 6.27 11.24 -2.39
C ALA A 83 5.06 10.53 -3.00
N LEU A 84 5.26 9.35 -3.61
CA LEU A 84 4.16 8.55 -4.15
C LEU A 84 3.24 8.06 -3.05
N TYR A 85 3.79 7.61 -1.94
CA TYR A 85 2.98 7.20 -0.79
C TYR A 85 2.16 8.38 -0.25
N GLY A 86 2.76 9.57 -0.21
CA GLY A 86 2.04 10.78 0.19
C GLY A 86 0.89 11.11 -0.76
N PHE A 87 1.13 10.98 -2.06
CA PHE A 87 0.09 11.17 -3.08
C PHE A 87 -1.05 10.19 -2.86
N LEU A 88 -0.73 8.90 -2.72
CA LEU A 88 -1.72 7.86 -2.45
C LEU A 88 -2.58 8.22 -1.24
N GLN A 89 -1.93 8.60 -0.14
CA GLN A 89 -2.65 8.91 1.09
C GLN A 89 -3.62 10.07 0.88
N ARG A 90 -3.15 11.14 0.23
CA ARG A 90 -4.00 12.31 -0.02
C ARG A 90 -5.19 11.98 -0.91
N ARG A 91 -4.98 11.18 -1.97
CA ARG A 91 -6.07 10.80 -2.87
C ARG A 91 -7.08 9.89 -2.18
N LEU A 92 -6.60 8.96 -1.35
CA LEU A 92 -7.49 8.07 -0.61
C LEU A 92 -8.33 8.86 0.41
N ILE A 93 -7.72 9.80 1.11
CA ILE A 93 -8.43 10.66 2.05
C ILE A 93 -9.47 11.50 1.29
N GLN A 94 -9.09 12.08 0.17
CA GLN A 94 -10.00 12.88 -0.65
C GLN A 94 -11.19 12.05 -1.12
N ALA A 95 -10.93 10.84 -1.60
CA ALA A 95 -11.97 9.93 -2.04
C ALA A 95 -12.95 9.63 -0.91
N ASN A 96 -12.42 9.40 0.29
CA ASN A 96 -13.23 9.03 1.43
C ASN A 96 -14.06 10.21 1.98
N VAL A 97 -13.44 11.40 2.04
CA VAL A 97 -14.11 12.59 2.59
C VAL A 97 -15.14 13.17 1.62
N SER A 98 -14.77 13.24 0.34
CA SER A 98 -15.59 13.89 -0.68
C SER A 98 -16.40 12.95 -1.53
N HIS A 99 -16.26 11.63 -1.31
CA HIS A 99 -16.96 10.58 -2.05
C HIS A 99 -16.73 10.69 -3.57
N GLN A 100 -15.49 11.00 -3.96
CA GLN A 100 -15.15 11.24 -5.37
C GLN A 100 -14.48 10.01 -5.99
N PRO A 101 -15.15 9.36 -6.95
CA PRO A 101 -14.56 8.19 -7.63
C PRO A 101 -13.24 8.52 -8.33
N VAL A 102 -13.08 9.73 -8.86
CA VAL A 102 -11.84 10.12 -9.55
C VAL A 102 -10.63 10.01 -8.62
N ALA A 103 -10.79 10.45 -7.37
CA ALA A 103 -9.70 10.38 -6.41
C ALA A 103 -9.31 8.92 -6.12
N ALA A 104 -10.29 8.04 -5.97
CA ALA A 104 -10.03 6.61 -5.78
C ALA A 104 -9.37 6.00 -7.00
N LYS A 105 -9.77 6.43 -8.20
CA LYS A 105 -9.17 5.93 -9.43
C LYS A 105 -7.71 6.37 -9.55
N ASP A 106 -7.40 7.60 -9.20
CA ASP A 106 -6.01 8.09 -9.19
C ASP A 106 -5.15 7.25 -8.26
N ALA A 107 -5.65 6.96 -7.06
CA ALA A 107 -4.94 6.10 -6.12
C ALA A 107 -4.74 4.70 -6.69
N LEU A 108 -5.77 4.15 -7.33
CA LEU A 108 -5.71 2.81 -7.91
C LEU A 108 -4.63 2.70 -8.98
N VAL A 109 -4.51 3.70 -9.85
CA VAL A 109 -3.50 3.69 -10.91
C VAL A 109 -2.10 3.63 -10.30
N VAL A 110 -1.82 4.47 -9.32
CA VAL A 110 -0.50 4.48 -8.66
C VAL A 110 -0.26 3.17 -7.91
N ALA A 111 -1.28 2.67 -7.22
CA ALA A 111 -1.15 1.41 -6.47
C ALA A 111 -0.83 0.24 -7.41
N ARG A 112 -1.48 0.19 -8.58
CA ARG A 112 -1.20 -0.85 -9.58
C ARG A 112 0.22 -0.76 -10.11
N ASP A 113 0.69 0.45 -10.40
CA ASP A 113 2.05 0.64 -10.91
C ASP A 113 3.09 0.20 -9.88
N LEU A 114 2.88 0.57 -8.62
CA LEU A 114 3.78 0.15 -7.55
C LEU A 114 3.75 -1.36 -7.35
N CYS A 115 2.56 -1.95 -7.39
CA CYS A 115 2.41 -3.40 -7.25
C CYS A 115 3.17 -4.14 -8.35
N GLU A 116 3.01 -3.70 -9.59
CA GLU A 116 3.69 -4.34 -10.72
C GLU A 116 5.20 -4.20 -10.60
N THR A 117 5.67 -3.01 -10.23
CA THR A 117 7.10 -2.76 -10.05
C THR A 117 7.70 -3.68 -9.01
N TRP A 118 7.04 -3.82 -7.86
CA TRP A 118 7.56 -4.67 -6.79
C TRP A 118 7.46 -6.14 -7.12
N LYS A 119 6.43 -6.56 -7.88
CA LYS A 119 6.35 -7.93 -8.38
C LYS A 119 7.55 -8.28 -9.24
N GLN A 120 7.91 -7.38 -10.16
CA GLN A 120 9.05 -7.59 -11.04
C GLN A 120 10.35 -7.64 -10.24
N ALA A 121 10.50 -6.73 -9.27
CA ALA A 121 11.67 -6.72 -8.41
C ALA A 121 11.79 -8.01 -7.61
N ALA A 122 10.68 -8.54 -7.11
CA ALA A 122 10.67 -9.78 -6.34
C ALA A 122 11.09 -10.98 -7.21
N VAL A 123 10.62 -11.01 -8.45
CA VAL A 123 11.00 -12.07 -9.39
C VAL A 123 12.50 -12.01 -9.69
N LEU A 124 13.02 -10.81 -9.94
CA LEU A 124 14.46 -10.65 -10.23
C LEU A 124 15.31 -11.04 -9.03
N ALA A 125 14.89 -10.66 -7.84
CA ALA A 125 15.60 -11.00 -6.61
C ALA A 125 15.62 -12.51 -6.40
N ALA A 126 14.51 -13.19 -6.64
CA ALA A 126 14.42 -14.65 -6.53
C ALA A 126 15.32 -15.32 -7.54
N GLY A 127 15.36 -14.81 -8.78
CA GLY A 127 16.24 -15.32 -9.81
C GLY A 127 17.71 -15.15 -9.46
N SER A 128 18.06 -14.02 -8.85
CA SER A 128 19.44 -13.76 -8.43
C SER A 128 19.88 -14.65 -7.28
N ALA A 129 18.94 -15.04 -6.42
CA ALA A 129 19.22 -15.88 -5.27
C ALA A 129 19.45 -17.35 -5.66
N SER A 130 19.01 -17.75 -6.85
CA SER A 130 19.24 -19.10 -7.35
C SER A 130 20.56 -19.19 -8.08
#